data_359c9514c20c5678fe952fc18135a5fa
#
_entry.id   359c9514c20c5678fe952fc18135a5fa
#
_cell.length_a   1.000
_cell.length_b   1.000
_cell.length_c   1.000
_cell.angle_alpha   90.00
_cell.angle_beta   90.00
_cell.angle_gamma   90.00
#
_symmetry.space_group_name_H-M   'P 1'
#
loop_
_entity.id
_entity.type
_entity.pdbx_description
1 polymer ?
#
loop_
_entity_poly.entity_id
_entity_poly.type
_entity_poly.pdbx_seq_one_letter_code
_entity_poly.pdbx_strand_id
1 'polypeptide(L)'
;MAFIVALPHAAEASPSRASLNGLDGINFFNAAMLAGFGPYVAVYLAEQKWTQENIGFVLTASGLAGLLALMPGGELLDTVRSKRALAALGAIMVAVTALVIGIWPNFPVVFTALVFHGTTGAFLGPAIAAISLGIVGHLAFPEQLGRNQRFASAGSLIATGLMGLIGYLLSYQAMFLIAAALGLPLLVALAAIRPADIDFARSCGAAHPDAPTRRARTTHRCLWKNPAVLTYAAGLFLFQLANAAMLPVVGAALVYDGESRSSLIVAALIILPQIVVALLAPWVGRQAQRWGRRPLLLIGFGALPIRALLFALTADPLFLVGLQLLDGISGVIVGVLTVLVTADLTHGTGRFNLAQGIVGTASGLGAALSTALFGLVAANFDWAATFLSVASVGLLAASIMWLLMPETSPSTES
;
A
#
# COMPACT_ATOMS: atom_id res chain seq x y z
N MET A 1 35.60 -36.32 21.66
CA MET A 1 35.38 -35.02 22.34
C MET A 1 35.77 -33.92 21.37
N ALA A 2 34.81 -33.46 20.55
CA ALA A 2 35.06 -32.37 19.59
C ALA A 2 34.49 -31.10 20.19
N PHE A 3 35.36 -30.16 20.56
CA PHE A 3 34.97 -28.81 20.98
C PHE A 3 34.37 -28.08 19.78
N ILE A 4 33.06 -27.90 19.76
CA ILE A 4 32.40 -26.93 18.88
C ILE A 4 32.70 -25.55 19.50
N VAL A 5 33.71 -24.87 18.94
CA VAL A 5 33.95 -23.45 19.25
C VAL A 5 32.76 -22.67 18.65
N ALA A 6 31.86 -22.25 19.49
CA ALA A 6 30.84 -21.27 19.11
C ALA A 6 31.59 -19.96 18.72
N LEU A 7 31.61 -19.68 17.43
CA LEU A 7 32.10 -18.37 16.95
C LEU A 7 31.19 -17.28 17.58
N PRO A 8 31.79 -16.22 18.16
CA PRO A 8 31.00 -15.15 18.73
C PRO A 8 30.12 -14.56 17.63
N HIS A 9 28.81 -14.52 17.85
CA HIS A 9 27.91 -13.72 17.02
C HIS A 9 28.49 -12.30 16.99
N ALA A 10 28.95 -11.88 15.81
CA ALA A 10 29.33 -10.50 15.60
C ALA A 10 28.12 -9.66 16.05
N ALA A 11 28.30 -8.84 17.08
CA ALA A 11 27.28 -7.96 17.60
C ALA A 11 26.70 -7.19 16.42
N GLU A 12 25.43 -7.48 16.07
CA GLU A 12 24.77 -6.77 14.98
C GLU A 12 24.79 -5.29 15.31
N ALA A 13 25.52 -4.52 14.53
CA ALA A 13 25.60 -3.08 14.73
C ALA A 13 24.19 -2.49 14.65
N SER A 14 23.74 -1.88 15.73
CA SER A 14 22.41 -1.23 15.75
C SER A 14 22.33 -0.20 14.62
N PRO A 15 21.23 -0.17 13.85
CA PRO A 15 21.09 0.76 12.74
C PRO A 15 21.26 2.20 13.20
N SER A 16 21.90 3.02 12.38
CA SER A 16 22.16 4.41 12.73
C SER A 16 20.84 5.19 12.88
N ARG A 17 20.81 6.12 13.84
CA ARG A 17 19.64 7.01 14.01
C ARG A 17 19.33 7.80 12.74
N ALA A 18 20.35 8.14 11.95
CA ALA A 18 20.18 8.81 10.66
C ALA A 18 19.38 7.96 9.67
N SER A 19 19.68 6.65 9.58
CA SER A 19 18.95 5.73 8.69
C SER A 19 17.53 5.50 9.17
N LEU A 20 17.27 5.41 10.47
CA LEU A 20 15.89 5.29 11.01
C LEU A 20 15.07 6.56 10.75
N ASN A 21 15.63 7.75 10.96
CA ASN A 21 14.96 9.01 10.64
C ASN A 21 14.77 9.18 9.12
N GLY A 22 15.73 8.69 8.32
CA GLY A 22 15.59 8.61 6.87
C GLY A 22 14.39 7.75 6.44
N LEU A 23 14.18 6.58 7.10
CA LEU A 23 12.99 5.74 6.87
C LEU A 23 11.69 6.47 7.19
N ASP A 24 11.62 7.21 8.27
CA ASP A 24 10.44 8.03 8.61
C ASP A 24 10.18 9.07 7.52
N GLY A 25 11.23 9.78 7.11
CA GLY A 25 11.14 10.82 6.08
C GLY A 25 10.70 10.25 4.72
N ILE A 26 11.26 9.14 4.26
CA ILE A 26 10.85 8.55 2.96
C ILE A 26 9.40 8.08 2.98
N ASN A 27 8.92 7.50 4.08
CA ASN A 27 7.52 7.09 4.18
C ASN A 27 6.58 8.30 4.20
N PHE A 28 6.93 9.34 4.95
CA PHE A 28 6.14 10.58 5.00
C PHE A 28 6.07 11.28 3.64
N PHE A 29 7.23 11.60 3.05
CA PHE A 29 7.28 12.37 1.80
C PHE A 29 6.81 11.57 0.59
N ASN A 30 7.03 10.25 0.55
CA ASN A 30 6.48 9.40 -0.50
C ASN A 30 4.94 9.41 -0.47
N ALA A 31 4.34 9.23 0.70
CA ALA A 31 2.89 9.27 0.82
C ALA A 31 2.32 10.67 0.54
N ALA A 32 3.01 11.72 0.98
CA ALA A 32 2.64 13.09 0.69
C ALA A 32 2.68 13.42 -0.81
N MET A 33 3.71 12.97 -1.52
CA MET A 33 3.86 13.15 -2.96
C MET A 33 2.77 12.41 -3.74
N LEU A 34 2.47 11.15 -3.37
CA LEU A 34 1.44 10.34 -4.02
C LEU A 34 0.02 10.86 -3.74
N ALA A 35 -0.23 11.48 -2.59
CA ALA A 35 -1.52 12.08 -2.26
C ALA A 35 -1.93 13.20 -3.23
N GLY A 36 -0.97 13.87 -3.86
CA GLY A 36 -1.21 14.87 -4.91
C GLY A 36 -1.64 14.28 -6.25
N PHE A 37 -1.46 12.97 -6.48
CA PHE A 37 -1.84 12.36 -7.75
C PHE A 37 -3.29 11.85 -7.77
N GLY A 38 -3.69 11.01 -6.87
CA GLY A 38 -4.97 10.32 -6.81
C GLY A 38 -6.15 11.03 -7.49
N PRO A 39 -7.10 11.56 -6.72
CA PRO A 39 -8.30 12.18 -7.27
C PRO A 39 -8.03 13.49 -8.03
N TYR A 40 -6.92 14.17 -7.77
CA TYR A 40 -6.63 15.50 -8.34
C TYR A 40 -6.24 15.47 -9.80
N VAL A 41 -5.68 14.36 -10.33
CA VAL A 41 -5.36 14.23 -11.76
C VAL A 41 -6.63 14.36 -12.60
N ALA A 42 -7.69 13.65 -12.24
CA ALA A 42 -8.95 13.69 -12.99
C ALA A 42 -9.55 15.10 -13.01
N VAL A 43 -9.55 15.79 -11.86
CA VAL A 43 -10.10 17.15 -11.72
C VAL A 43 -9.27 18.15 -12.55
N TYR A 44 -7.95 18.07 -12.47
CA TYR A 44 -7.06 18.93 -13.26
C TYR A 44 -7.25 18.74 -14.76
N LEU A 45 -7.32 17.52 -15.25
CA LEU A 45 -7.54 17.25 -16.68
C LEU A 45 -8.94 17.71 -17.13
N ALA A 46 -9.96 17.60 -16.27
CA ALA A 46 -11.27 18.16 -16.55
C ALA A 46 -11.24 19.70 -16.65
N GLU A 47 -10.48 20.40 -15.80
CA GLU A 47 -10.24 21.84 -15.88
C GLU A 47 -9.56 22.21 -17.20
N GLN A 48 -8.64 21.38 -17.69
CA GLN A 48 -7.99 21.51 -18.99
C GLN A 48 -8.90 21.14 -20.19
N LYS A 49 -10.21 20.99 -19.94
CA LYS A 49 -11.25 20.70 -20.96
C LYS A 49 -11.08 19.33 -21.66
N TRP A 50 -10.48 18.37 -20.98
CA TRP A 50 -10.43 17.01 -21.48
C TRP A 50 -11.81 16.35 -21.41
N THR A 51 -12.09 15.46 -22.37
CA THR A 51 -13.30 14.63 -22.32
C THR A 51 -13.19 13.59 -21.23
N GLN A 52 -14.31 13.18 -20.62
CA GLN A 52 -14.35 12.13 -19.61
C GLN A 52 -13.78 10.81 -20.14
N GLU A 53 -13.96 10.55 -21.43
CA GLU A 53 -13.41 9.37 -22.12
C GLU A 53 -11.87 9.38 -22.08
N ASN A 54 -11.24 10.48 -22.48
CA ASN A 54 -9.78 10.62 -22.47
C ASN A 54 -9.20 10.53 -21.05
N ILE A 55 -9.86 11.16 -20.08
CA ILE A 55 -9.47 11.06 -18.66
C ILE A 55 -9.55 9.60 -18.18
N GLY A 56 -10.66 8.93 -18.45
CA GLY A 56 -10.85 7.51 -18.09
C GLY A 56 -9.82 6.61 -18.76
N PHE A 57 -9.51 6.86 -20.03
CA PHE A 57 -8.54 6.08 -20.79
C PHE A 57 -7.12 6.18 -20.20
N VAL A 58 -6.63 7.39 -19.93
CA VAL A 58 -5.26 7.57 -19.38
C VAL A 58 -5.12 7.03 -17.96
N LEU A 59 -6.16 7.17 -17.12
CA LEU A 59 -6.16 6.61 -15.77
C LEU A 59 -6.20 5.08 -15.79
N THR A 60 -7.00 4.49 -16.67
CA THR A 60 -7.05 3.03 -16.86
C THR A 60 -5.71 2.50 -17.36
N ALA A 61 -5.10 3.16 -18.36
CA ALA A 61 -3.79 2.77 -18.87
C ALA A 61 -2.71 2.83 -17.79
N SER A 62 -2.72 3.87 -16.94
CA SER A 62 -1.82 3.98 -15.78
C SER A 62 -2.01 2.83 -14.80
N GLY A 63 -3.26 2.53 -14.44
CA GLY A 63 -3.58 1.43 -13.53
C GLY A 63 -3.15 0.06 -14.05
N LEU A 64 -3.42 -0.21 -15.34
CA LEU A 64 -3.00 -1.45 -16.00
C LEU A 64 -1.48 -1.58 -16.07
N ALA A 65 -0.78 -0.49 -16.43
CA ALA A 65 0.68 -0.46 -16.45
C ALA A 65 1.26 -0.76 -15.05
N GLY A 66 0.67 -0.18 -14.01
CA GLY A 66 1.04 -0.49 -12.62
C GLY A 66 0.85 -1.95 -12.26
N LEU A 67 -0.31 -2.52 -12.56
CA LEU A 67 -0.60 -3.94 -12.29
C LEU A 67 0.38 -4.88 -13.01
N LEU A 68 0.64 -4.62 -14.29
CA LEU A 68 1.57 -5.43 -15.09
C LEU A 68 3.03 -5.31 -14.58
N ALA A 69 3.39 -4.18 -13.99
CA ALA A 69 4.73 -3.93 -13.50
C ALA A 69 5.01 -4.50 -12.09
N LEU A 70 3.99 -4.89 -11.30
CA LEU A 70 4.17 -5.33 -9.91
C LEU A 70 5.07 -6.57 -9.78
N MET A 71 4.84 -7.60 -10.57
CA MET A 71 5.69 -8.80 -10.53
C MET A 71 7.10 -8.55 -11.09
N PRO A 72 7.28 -7.96 -12.30
CA PRO A 72 8.60 -7.61 -12.80
C PRO A 72 9.35 -6.64 -11.88
N GLY A 73 8.66 -5.68 -11.28
CA GLY A 73 9.22 -4.74 -10.30
C GLY A 73 9.74 -5.44 -9.05
N GLY A 74 8.98 -6.40 -8.52
CA GLY A 74 9.41 -7.24 -7.40
C GLY A 74 10.63 -8.08 -7.73
N GLU A 75 10.68 -8.70 -8.92
CA GLU A 75 11.84 -9.45 -9.37
C GLU A 75 13.08 -8.57 -9.58
N LEU A 76 12.90 -7.39 -10.16
CA LEU A 76 13.96 -6.40 -10.31
C LEU A 76 14.54 -6.03 -8.93
N LEU A 77 13.67 -5.80 -7.94
CA LEU A 77 14.09 -5.53 -6.57
C LEU A 77 14.90 -6.68 -5.96
N ASP A 78 14.55 -7.93 -6.18
CA ASP A 78 15.31 -9.07 -5.65
C ASP A 78 16.69 -9.23 -6.30
N THR A 79 16.91 -8.68 -7.50
CA THR A 79 18.17 -8.79 -8.24
C THR A 79 19.11 -7.59 -8.07
N VAL A 80 18.55 -6.38 -7.95
CA VAL A 80 19.34 -5.13 -7.85
C VAL A 80 19.90 -4.96 -6.46
N ARG A 81 21.24 -4.80 -6.35
CA ARG A 81 21.92 -4.60 -5.07
C ARG A 81 21.53 -3.28 -4.37
N SER A 82 21.45 -2.19 -5.13
CA SER A 82 21.16 -0.88 -4.56
C SER A 82 19.67 -0.58 -4.54
N LYS A 83 18.96 -1.07 -3.49
CA LYS A 83 17.56 -0.74 -3.25
C LYS A 83 17.32 0.77 -3.13
N ARG A 84 18.32 1.47 -2.54
CA ARG A 84 18.30 2.92 -2.38
C ARG A 84 18.34 3.64 -3.73
N ALA A 85 19.19 3.21 -4.67
CA ALA A 85 19.23 3.81 -6.00
C ALA A 85 17.92 3.60 -6.76
N LEU A 86 17.31 2.41 -6.61
CA LEU A 86 16.03 2.11 -7.25
C LEU A 86 14.87 2.92 -6.66
N ALA A 87 14.86 3.11 -5.33
CA ALA A 87 13.90 4.00 -4.67
C ALA A 87 14.09 5.46 -5.09
N ALA A 88 15.36 5.93 -5.25
CA ALA A 88 15.65 7.28 -5.74
C ALA A 88 15.14 7.46 -7.18
N LEU A 89 15.39 6.48 -8.05
CA LEU A 89 14.86 6.50 -9.41
C LEU A 89 13.33 6.60 -9.41
N GLY A 90 12.66 5.80 -8.59
CA GLY A 90 11.20 5.86 -8.44
C GLY A 90 10.71 7.23 -7.98
N ALA A 91 11.35 7.80 -6.96
CA ALA A 91 11.02 9.15 -6.46
C ALA A 91 11.19 10.23 -7.54
N ILE A 92 12.29 10.18 -8.30
CA ILE A 92 12.55 11.09 -9.42
C ILE A 92 11.49 10.91 -10.51
N MET A 93 11.14 9.69 -10.88
CA MET A 93 10.13 9.42 -11.90
C MET A 93 8.76 9.98 -11.49
N VAL A 94 8.34 9.80 -10.24
CA VAL A 94 7.06 10.39 -9.75
C VAL A 94 7.13 11.91 -9.75
N ALA A 95 8.22 12.51 -9.28
CA ALA A 95 8.41 13.96 -9.28
C ALA A 95 8.40 14.55 -10.70
N VAL A 96 9.13 13.91 -11.63
CA VAL A 96 9.15 14.31 -13.05
C VAL A 96 7.76 14.16 -13.69
N THR A 97 7.04 13.07 -13.39
CA THR A 97 5.67 12.89 -13.87
C THR A 97 4.75 14.03 -13.40
N ALA A 98 4.83 14.39 -12.12
CA ALA A 98 4.07 15.52 -11.58
C ALA A 98 4.41 16.84 -12.30
N LEU A 99 5.70 17.13 -12.44
CA LEU A 99 6.18 18.33 -13.11
C LEU A 99 5.68 18.40 -14.56
N VAL A 100 5.82 17.31 -15.30
CA VAL A 100 5.49 17.25 -16.74
C VAL A 100 3.98 17.39 -16.93
N ILE A 101 3.14 16.74 -16.13
CA ILE A 101 1.68 16.90 -16.18
C ILE A 101 1.28 18.34 -15.87
N GLY A 102 1.91 18.97 -14.86
CA GLY A 102 1.61 20.35 -14.49
C GLY A 102 1.97 21.37 -15.57
N ILE A 103 3.04 21.13 -16.36
CA ILE A 103 3.52 22.09 -17.36
C ILE A 103 2.90 21.86 -18.75
N TRP A 104 2.74 20.60 -19.17
CA TRP A 104 2.28 20.22 -20.51
C TRP A 104 1.08 19.26 -20.48
N PRO A 105 -0.13 19.74 -20.18
CA PRO A 105 -1.33 18.92 -20.07
C PRO A 105 -1.92 18.49 -21.42
N ASN A 106 -1.08 18.01 -22.35
CA ASN A 106 -1.55 17.45 -23.62
C ASN A 106 -1.59 15.90 -23.57
N PHE A 107 -2.45 15.31 -24.41
CA PHE A 107 -2.75 13.88 -24.34
C PHE A 107 -1.51 12.96 -24.42
N PRO A 108 -0.60 13.07 -25.41
CA PRO A 108 0.56 12.19 -25.50
C PRO A 108 1.48 12.27 -24.29
N VAL A 109 1.69 13.48 -23.77
CA VAL A 109 2.56 13.73 -22.61
C VAL A 109 1.95 13.16 -21.35
N VAL A 110 0.69 13.47 -21.07
CA VAL A 110 -0.03 12.98 -19.88
C VAL A 110 -0.18 11.47 -19.91
N PHE A 111 -0.52 10.88 -21.06
CA PHE A 111 -0.61 9.44 -21.23
C PHE A 111 0.72 8.76 -20.87
N THR A 112 1.80 9.22 -21.49
CA THR A 112 3.14 8.65 -21.23
C THR A 112 3.55 8.82 -19.78
N ALA A 113 3.36 10.02 -19.22
CA ALA A 113 3.70 10.34 -17.84
C ALA A 113 2.91 9.45 -16.85
N LEU A 114 1.60 9.25 -17.05
CA LEU A 114 0.78 8.44 -16.17
C LEU A 114 1.09 6.93 -16.28
N VAL A 115 1.44 6.43 -17.46
CA VAL A 115 1.93 5.06 -17.64
C VAL A 115 3.23 4.86 -16.84
N PHE A 116 4.18 5.79 -16.91
CA PHE A 116 5.40 5.76 -16.11
C PHE A 116 5.11 5.88 -14.61
N HIS A 117 4.16 6.72 -14.21
CA HIS A 117 3.72 6.84 -12.82
C HIS A 117 3.18 5.50 -12.29
N GLY A 118 2.29 4.85 -13.03
CA GLY A 118 1.74 3.55 -12.67
C GLY A 118 2.84 2.49 -12.48
N THR A 119 3.76 2.39 -13.45
CA THR A 119 4.89 1.43 -13.36
C THR A 119 5.81 1.73 -12.18
N THR A 120 6.01 3.01 -11.84
CA THR A 120 6.85 3.42 -10.72
C THR A 120 6.27 2.97 -9.37
N GLY A 121 4.96 3.07 -9.19
CA GLY A 121 4.27 2.60 -7.98
C GLY A 121 4.50 1.12 -7.70
N ALA A 122 4.71 0.34 -8.75
CA ALA A 122 4.96 -1.10 -8.65
C ALA A 122 6.26 -1.48 -7.92
N PHE A 123 7.27 -0.60 -7.91
CA PHE A 123 8.55 -0.92 -7.26
C PHE A 123 8.93 0.06 -6.14
N LEU A 124 8.41 1.28 -6.09
CA LEU A 124 8.79 2.27 -5.08
C LEU A 124 8.36 1.85 -3.67
N GLY A 125 7.11 1.43 -3.49
CA GLY A 125 6.60 0.91 -2.22
C GLY A 125 7.36 -0.34 -1.73
N PRO A 126 7.46 -1.40 -2.54
CA PRO A 126 8.28 -2.56 -2.22
C PRO A 126 9.75 -2.23 -1.95
N ALA A 127 10.36 -1.26 -2.67
CA ALA A 127 11.73 -0.82 -2.39
C ALA A 127 11.90 -0.24 -0.99
N ILE A 128 10.95 0.60 -0.54
CA ILE A 128 10.93 1.16 0.82
C ILE A 128 10.80 0.05 1.86
N ALA A 129 9.92 -0.93 1.63
CA ALA A 129 9.77 -2.09 2.51
C ALA A 129 11.05 -2.94 2.56
N ALA A 130 11.70 -3.17 1.42
CA ALA A 130 12.96 -3.90 1.32
C ALA A 130 14.10 -3.17 2.04
N ILE A 131 14.19 -1.84 1.91
CA ILE A 131 15.16 -1.01 2.65
C ILE A 131 14.90 -1.14 4.15
N SER A 132 13.65 -1.05 4.59
CA SER A 132 13.27 -1.21 5.99
C SER A 132 13.70 -2.57 6.54
N LEU A 133 13.38 -3.66 5.83
CA LEU A 133 13.78 -5.02 6.21
C LEU A 133 15.31 -5.18 6.25
N GLY A 134 16.02 -4.60 5.27
CA GLY A 134 17.48 -4.64 5.20
C GLY A 134 18.16 -3.90 6.35
N ILE A 135 17.53 -2.84 6.89
CA ILE A 135 18.08 -2.04 8.00
C ILE A 135 17.80 -2.69 9.35
N VAL A 136 16.55 -3.06 9.63
CA VAL A 136 16.15 -3.48 10.98
C VAL A 136 16.17 -4.99 11.19
N GLY A 137 16.25 -5.77 10.12
CA GLY A 137 16.16 -7.23 10.18
C GLY A 137 14.75 -7.73 10.53
N HIS A 138 14.57 -9.05 10.48
CA HIS A 138 13.26 -9.69 10.56
C HIS A 138 12.56 -9.51 11.93
N LEU A 139 13.34 -9.53 13.02
CA LEU A 139 12.81 -9.42 14.38
C LEU A 139 12.21 -8.05 14.69
N ALA A 140 12.87 -6.96 14.29
CA ALA A 140 12.39 -5.60 14.53
C ALA A 140 11.47 -5.09 13.41
N PHE A 141 11.30 -5.85 12.31
CA PHE A 141 10.53 -5.45 11.14
C PHE A 141 9.06 -5.10 11.43
N PRO A 142 8.31 -5.86 12.28
CA PRO A 142 6.92 -5.54 12.57
C PRO A 142 6.76 -4.15 13.21
N GLU A 143 7.60 -3.79 14.16
CA GLU A 143 7.56 -2.48 14.81
C GLU A 143 7.92 -1.36 13.83
N GLN A 144 8.93 -1.58 12.99
CA GLN A 144 9.32 -0.64 11.95
C GLN A 144 8.22 -0.43 10.91
N LEU A 145 7.51 -1.48 10.49
CA LEU A 145 6.37 -1.36 9.57
C LEU A 145 5.24 -0.53 10.17
N GLY A 146 4.92 -0.74 11.44
CA GLY A 146 3.95 0.09 12.15
C GLY A 146 4.36 1.56 12.17
N ARG A 147 5.66 1.85 12.40
CA ARG A 147 6.23 3.19 12.35
C ARG A 147 6.17 3.78 10.94
N ASN A 148 6.58 3.03 9.93
CA ASN A 148 6.51 3.44 8.52
C ASN A 148 5.07 3.82 8.13
N GLN A 149 4.10 3.00 8.48
CA GLN A 149 2.69 3.23 8.16
C GLN A 149 2.15 4.48 8.87
N ARG A 150 2.56 4.73 10.12
CA ARG A 150 2.22 5.97 10.84
C ARG A 150 2.70 7.22 10.08
N PHE A 151 3.97 7.24 9.67
CA PHE A 151 4.53 8.38 8.94
C PHE A 151 3.91 8.52 7.55
N ALA A 152 3.64 7.42 6.86
CA ALA A 152 2.94 7.43 5.57
C ALA A 152 1.53 8.02 5.70
N SER A 153 0.74 7.59 6.69
CA SER A 153 -0.60 8.13 6.92
C SER A 153 -0.59 9.59 7.33
N ALA A 154 0.36 10.01 8.17
CA ALA A 154 0.53 11.41 8.53
C ALA A 154 0.90 12.27 7.29
N GLY A 155 1.81 11.79 6.45
CA GLY A 155 2.20 12.45 5.20
C GLY A 155 1.03 12.59 4.23
N SER A 156 0.28 11.50 4.03
CA SER A 156 -0.91 11.50 3.17
C SER A 156 -1.98 12.46 3.69
N LEU A 157 -2.30 12.42 4.99
CA LEU A 157 -3.31 13.27 5.62
C LEU A 157 -2.99 14.76 5.46
N ILE A 158 -1.76 15.15 5.83
CA ILE A 158 -1.30 16.54 5.75
C ILE A 158 -1.27 17.00 4.30
N ALA A 159 -0.71 16.19 3.40
CA ALA A 159 -0.61 16.55 1.99
C ALA A 159 -1.98 16.66 1.33
N THR A 160 -2.90 15.73 1.58
CA THR A 160 -4.27 15.82 1.02
C THR A 160 -4.96 17.10 1.44
N GLY A 161 -4.86 17.49 2.72
CA GLY A 161 -5.43 18.75 3.21
C GLY A 161 -4.79 19.98 2.58
N LEU A 162 -3.46 20.01 2.50
CA LEU A 162 -2.71 21.10 1.87
C LEU A 162 -2.97 21.20 0.37
N MET A 163 -2.99 20.06 -0.34
CA MET A 163 -3.28 20.02 -1.78
C MET A 163 -4.68 20.54 -2.07
N GLY A 164 -5.68 20.13 -1.29
CA GLY A 164 -7.03 20.68 -1.43
C GLY A 164 -7.08 22.21 -1.24
N LEU A 165 -6.38 22.73 -0.23
CA LEU A 165 -6.28 24.17 0.01
C LEU A 165 -5.54 24.90 -1.11
N ILE A 166 -4.44 24.36 -1.62
CA ILE A 166 -3.65 24.91 -2.72
C ILE A 166 -4.49 24.93 -4.01
N GLY A 167 -5.20 23.85 -4.31
CA GLY A 167 -6.11 23.79 -5.46
C GLY A 167 -7.21 24.85 -5.41
N TYR A 168 -7.73 25.14 -4.20
CA TYR A 168 -8.75 26.16 -3.99
C TYR A 168 -8.19 27.59 -4.06
N LEU A 169 -7.04 27.85 -3.40
CA LEU A 169 -6.49 29.22 -3.27
C LEU A 169 -5.63 29.66 -4.47
N LEU A 170 -4.97 28.74 -5.14
CA LEU A 170 -4.02 29.03 -6.21
C LEU A 170 -4.50 28.41 -7.54
N SER A 171 -4.20 27.13 -7.77
CA SER A 171 -4.60 26.37 -8.97
C SER A 171 -4.31 24.89 -8.80
N TYR A 172 -4.97 24.03 -9.57
CA TYR A 172 -4.62 22.62 -9.67
C TYR A 172 -3.22 22.39 -10.25
N GLN A 173 -2.76 23.28 -11.16
CA GLN A 173 -1.38 23.25 -11.66
C GLN A 173 -0.36 23.40 -10.53
N ALA A 174 -0.57 24.33 -9.60
CA ALA A 174 0.31 24.53 -8.45
C ALA A 174 0.43 23.29 -7.58
N MET A 175 -0.64 22.48 -7.45
CA MET A 175 -0.60 21.22 -6.71
C MET A 175 0.42 20.25 -7.31
N PHE A 176 0.46 20.08 -8.64
CA PHE A 176 1.41 19.20 -9.32
C PHE A 176 2.85 19.70 -9.18
N LEU A 177 3.07 21.01 -9.24
CA LEU A 177 4.39 21.60 -9.01
C LEU A 177 4.88 21.37 -7.57
N ILE A 178 4.00 21.49 -6.59
CA ILE A 178 4.32 21.21 -5.18
C ILE A 178 4.53 19.71 -4.97
N ALA A 179 3.69 18.85 -5.56
CA ALA A 179 3.90 17.40 -5.52
C ALA A 179 5.28 17.02 -6.11
N ALA A 180 5.69 17.63 -7.20
CA ALA A 180 7.03 17.46 -7.76
C ALA A 180 8.13 17.94 -6.80
N ALA A 181 7.94 19.10 -6.17
CA ALA A 181 8.88 19.66 -5.20
C ALA A 181 9.05 18.79 -3.95
N LEU A 182 8.02 18.05 -3.53
CA LEU A 182 8.10 17.05 -2.44
C LEU A 182 9.06 15.89 -2.76
N GLY A 183 9.42 15.68 -4.02
CA GLY A 183 10.49 14.77 -4.42
C GLY A 183 11.85 15.15 -3.84
N LEU A 184 12.14 16.46 -3.64
CA LEU A 184 13.42 16.90 -3.08
C LEU A 184 13.61 16.46 -1.62
N PRO A 185 12.70 16.74 -0.66
CA PRO A 185 12.86 16.24 0.70
C PRO A 185 12.79 14.71 0.78
N LEU A 186 12.07 14.03 -0.13
CA LEU A 186 12.12 12.57 -0.23
C LEU A 186 13.52 12.08 -0.58
N LEU A 187 14.18 12.69 -1.57
CA LEU A 187 15.55 12.34 -1.95
C LEU A 187 16.56 12.66 -0.84
N VAL A 188 16.37 13.77 -0.11
CA VAL A 188 17.20 14.12 1.06
C VAL A 188 17.04 13.07 2.17
N ALA A 189 15.80 12.67 2.47
CA ALA A 189 15.53 11.61 3.43
C ALA A 189 16.18 10.28 3.03
N LEU A 190 16.10 9.95 1.74
CA LEU A 190 16.74 8.76 1.19
C LEU A 190 18.28 8.86 1.24
N ALA A 191 18.85 10.05 1.03
CA ALA A 191 20.28 10.30 1.15
C ALA A 191 20.79 10.16 2.59
N ALA A 192 19.95 10.44 3.59
CA ALA A 192 20.29 10.26 5.00
C ALA A 192 20.43 8.78 5.40
N ILE A 193 19.87 7.85 4.63
CA ILE A 193 20.03 6.42 4.86
C ILE A 193 21.43 5.98 4.42
N ARG A 194 22.22 5.45 5.33
CA ARG A 194 23.56 4.98 5.04
C ARG A 194 23.51 3.67 4.27
N PRO A 195 24.23 3.55 3.11
CA PRO A 195 24.25 2.30 2.35
C PRO A 195 24.75 1.10 3.16
N ALA A 196 25.68 1.33 4.09
CA ALA A 196 26.25 0.30 4.95
C ALA A 196 25.26 -0.29 5.97
N ASP A 197 24.19 0.43 6.29
CA ASP A 197 23.13 -0.06 7.20
C ASP A 197 22.14 -0.98 6.50
N ILE A 198 22.17 -1.04 5.16
CA ILE A 198 21.25 -1.86 4.36
C ILE A 198 21.94 -3.19 4.02
N ASP A 199 21.53 -4.26 4.69
CA ASP A 199 21.93 -5.61 4.32
C ASP A 199 21.14 -6.08 3.09
N PHE A 200 21.86 -6.40 2.00
CA PHE A 200 21.22 -6.82 0.75
C PHE A 200 20.51 -8.16 0.89
N ALA A 201 21.10 -9.13 1.59
CA ALA A 201 20.51 -10.46 1.74
C ALA A 201 19.20 -10.37 2.54
N ARG A 202 19.21 -9.62 3.66
CA ARG A 202 18.01 -9.35 4.47
C ARG A 202 16.94 -8.62 3.66
N SER A 203 17.31 -7.64 2.85
CA SER A 203 16.36 -6.87 2.02
C SER A 203 15.64 -7.70 0.95
N CYS A 204 16.17 -8.88 0.64
CA CYS A 204 15.53 -9.88 -0.23
C CYS A 204 14.84 -11.01 0.58
N GLY A 205 14.90 -10.98 1.92
CA GLY A 205 14.37 -12.03 2.78
C GLY A 205 15.24 -13.29 2.84
N ALA A 206 16.56 -13.20 2.58
CA ALA A 206 17.47 -14.32 2.73
C ALA A 206 17.84 -14.56 4.22
N ALA A 207 18.06 -15.83 4.60
CA ALA A 207 18.35 -16.20 5.99
C ALA A 207 19.80 -15.88 6.42
N HIS A 208 20.76 -15.83 5.48
CA HIS A 208 22.19 -15.59 5.76
C HIS A 208 22.83 -14.69 4.70
N PRO A 209 23.78 -13.80 5.11
CA PRO A 209 24.53 -12.94 4.18
C PRO A 209 25.34 -13.73 3.14
N ASP A 210 25.86 -14.90 3.53
CA ASP A 210 26.67 -15.81 2.71
C ASP A 210 25.84 -16.87 1.99
N ALA A 211 24.52 -16.89 2.12
CA ALA A 211 23.68 -17.80 1.35
C ALA A 211 23.92 -17.52 -0.14
N PRO A 212 24.50 -18.48 -0.89
CA PRO A 212 24.85 -18.22 -2.27
C PRO A 212 23.59 -17.82 -3.04
N THR A 213 23.52 -16.58 -3.44
CA THR A 213 22.44 -15.98 -4.27
C THR A 213 22.17 -16.80 -5.55
N ARG A 214 23.09 -17.71 -5.89
CA ARG A 214 22.98 -18.64 -7.01
C ARG A 214 22.16 -19.89 -6.71
N ARG A 215 22.04 -20.31 -5.40
CA ARG A 215 21.25 -21.50 -5.00
C ARG A 215 19.83 -21.15 -4.54
N ALA A 216 19.62 -19.92 -4.11
CA ALA A 216 18.30 -19.37 -3.74
C ALA A 216 17.44 -18.94 -4.95
N ARG A 217 17.92 -19.13 -6.18
CA ARG A 217 17.06 -19.13 -7.38
C ARG A 217 16.19 -20.40 -7.41
N THR A 218 15.54 -20.69 -6.31
CA THR A 218 14.36 -21.56 -6.36
C THR A 218 13.41 -20.91 -7.35
N THR A 219 13.20 -21.62 -8.44
CA THR A 219 12.42 -21.26 -9.61
C THR A 219 11.16 -20.50 -9.21
N HIS A 220 10.71 -19.51 -10.00
CA HIS A 220 9.40 -18.84 -9.89
C HIS A 220 8.25 -19.81 -9.52
N ARG A 221 8.35 -21.06 -9.97
CA ARG A 221 7.45 -22.16 -9.63
C ARG A 221 7.33 -22.46 -8.14
N CYS A 222 8.30 -22.11 -7.29
CA CYS A 222 8.23 -22.45 -5.87
C CYS A 222 7.24 -21.54 -5.11
N LEU A 223 7.19 -20.24 -5.42
CA LEU A 223 6.23 -19.31 -4.82
C LEU A 223 4.79 -19.63 -5.27
N TRP A 224 4.59 -19.93 -6.56
CA TRP A 224 3.29 -20.35 -7.10
C TRP A 224 2.81 -21.71 -6.59
N LYS A 225 3.67 -22.49 -5.97
CA LYS A 225 3.33 -23.77 -5.34
C LYS A 225 3.17 -23.67 -3.82
N ASN A 226 3.52 -22.52 -3.23
CA ASN A 226 3.34 -22.33 -1.79
C ASN A 226 1.86 -22.02 -1.50
N PRO A 227 1.12 -22.95 -0.86
CA PRO A 227 -0.32 -22.77 -0.63
C PRO A 227 -0.62 -21.57 0.26
N ALA A 228 0.26 -21.23 1.20
CA ALA A 228 0.05 -20.10 2.10
C ALA A 228 0.17 -18.76 1.35
N VAL A 229 1.11 -18.62 0.40
CA VAL A 229 1.21 -17.41 -0.46
C VAL A 229 -0.03 -17.26 -1.33
N LEU A 230 -0.51 -18.35 -1.93
CA LEU A 230 -1.71 -18.33 -2.77
C LEU A 230 -2.97 -18.04 -1.94
N THR A 231 -3.11 -18.64 -0.77
CA THR A 231 -4.23 -18.37 0.15
C THR A 231 -4.25 -16.90 0.56
N TYR A 232 -3.08 -16.36 0.89
CA TYR A 232 -2.97 -14.95 1.26
C TYR A 232 -3.30 -14.01 0.10
N ALA A 233 -2.78 -14.29 -1.09
CA ALA A 233 -3.07 -13.54 -2.31
C ALA A 233 -4.56 -13.59 -2.68
N ALA A 234 -5.19 -14.78 -2.60
CA ALA A 234 -6.63 -14.95 -2.84
C ALA A 234 -7.48 -14.19 -1.80
N GLY A 235 -7.10 -14.25 -0.53
CA GLY A 235 -7.78 -13.49 0.52
C GLY A 235 -7.70 -11.99 0.29
N LEU A 236 -6.52 -11.45 -0.07
CA LEU A 236 -6.35 -10.04 -0.39
C LEU A 236 -7.08 -9.62 -1.67
N PHE A 237 -7.13 -10.48 -2.68
CA PHE A 237 -7.96 -10.25 -3.87
C PHE A 237 -9.43 -10.04 -3.49
N LEU A 238 -10.01 -10.97 -2.71
CA LEU A 238 -11.40 -10.88 -2.26
C LEU A 238 -11.63 -9.70 -1.31
N PHE A 239 -10.67 -9.44 -0.41
CA PHE A 239 -10.72 -8.28 0.47
C PHE A 239 -10.81 -6.98 -0.31
N GLN A 240 -9.93 -6.79 -1.29
CA GLN A 240 -9.94 -5.58 -2.11
C GLN A 240 -11.13 -5.55 -3.08
N LEU A 241 -11.59 -6.70 -3.56
CA LEU A 241 -12.81 -6.81 -4.33
C LEU A 241 -14.02 -6.31 -3.54
N ALA A 242 -14.11 -6.59 -2.24
CA ALA A 242 -15.17 -6.06 -1.38
C ALA A 242 -14.92 -4.59 -0.98
N ASN A 243 -13.68 -4.21 -0.67
CA ASN A 243 -13.36 -2.93 -0.03
C ASN A 243 -13.38 -1.74 -0.99
N ALA A 244 -12.80 -1.87 -2.19
CA ALA A 244 -12.45 -0.72 -3.02
C ALA A 244 -13.67 0.03 -3.58
N ALA A 245 -14.81 -0.64 -3.79
CA ALA A 245 -16.03 0.00 -4.28
C ALA A 245 -16.83 0.72 -3.21
N MET A 246 -16.62 0.44 -1.92
CA MET A 246 -17.48 0.96 -0.85
C MET A 246 -17.51 2.49 -0.84
N LEU A 247 -16.36 3.14 -0.87
CA LEU A 247 -16.29 4.61 -0.86
C LEU A 247 -16.85 5.26 -2.13
N PRO A 248 -16.52 4.81 -3.36
CA PRO A 248 -17.16 5.30 -4.58
C PRO A 248 -18.68 5.17 -4.60
N VAL A 249 -19.22 4.03 -4.15
CA VAL A 249 -20.68 3.80 -4.10
C VAL A 249 -21.36 4.76 -3.13
N VAL A 250 -20.81 4.92 -1.92
CA VAL A 250 -21.32 5.89 -0.94
C VAL A 250 -21.23 7.32 -1.47
N GLY A 251 -20.08 7.69 -2.05
CA GLY A 251 -19.87 9.02 -2.60
C GLY A 251 -20.85 9.35 -3.73
N ALA A 252 -21.12 8.41 -4.63
CA ALA A 252 -22.09 8.57 -5.70
C ALA A 252 -23.53 8.75 -5.13
N ALA A 253 -23.93 7.93 -4.17
CA ALA A 253 -25.26 8.03 -3.55
C ALA A 253 -25.50 9.39 -2.89
N LEU A 254 -24.51 9.89 -2.11
CA LEU A 254 -24.61 11.20 -1.46
C LEU A 254 -24.81 12.35 -2.46
N VAL A 255 -24.24 12.25 -3.65
CA VAL A 255 -24.41 13.25 -4.72
C VAL A 255 -25.79 13.12 -5.37
N TYR A 256 -26.26 11.88 -5.64
CA TYR A 256 -27.58 11.64 -6.23
C TYR A 256 -28.72 12.06 -5.31
N ASP A 257 -28.58 11.89 -3.99
CA ASP A 257 -29.57 12.27 -3.00
C ASP A 257 -29.60 13.79 -2.76
N GLY A 258 -28.74 14.56 -3.43
CA GLY A 258 -28.71 16.02 -3.35
C GLY A 258 -28.25 16.56 -1.99
N GLU A 259 -27.46 15.78 -1.24
CA GLU A 259 -26.93 16.19 0.05
C GLU A 259 -26.03 17.43 -0.10
N SER A 260 -26.47 18.54 0.45
CA SER A 260 -25.80 19.84 0.33
C SER A 260 -24.38 19.86 0.92
N ARG A 261 -24.06 18.90 1.80
CA ARG A 261 -22.75 18.74 2.44
C ARG A 261 -21.96 17.53 1.92
N SER A 262 -22.35 16.98 0.77
CA SER A 262 -21.76 15.75 0.21
C SER A 262 -20.22 15.80 0.15
N SER A 263 -19.63 16.93 -0.28
CA SER A 263 -18.18 17.09 -0.36
C SER A 263 -17.47 17.01 0.99
N LEU A 264 -18.07 17.59 2.04
CA LEU A 264 -17.53 17.53 3.40
C LEU A 264 -17.64 16.12 3.99
N ILE A 265 -18.76 15.45 3.73
CA ILE A 265 -18.98 14.06 4.17
C ILE A 265 -17.99 13.12 3.49
N VAL A 266 -17.81 13.23 2.17
CA VAL A 266 -16.83 12.43 1.42
C VAL A 266 -15.41 12.70 1.94
N ALA A 267 -15.06 13.96 2.22
CA ALA A 267 -13.77 14.27 2.83
C ALA A 267 -13.59 13.60 4.20
N ALA A 268 -14.63 13.63 5.05
CA ALA A 268 -14.60 12.97 6.35
C ALA A 268 -14.47 11.44 6.23
N LEU A 269 -15.16 10.83 5.25
CA LEU A 269 -15.06 9.40 4.93
C LEU A 269 -13.62 8.97 4.55
N ILE A 270 -12.82 9.86 3.95
CA ILE A 270 -11.43 9.61 3.57
C ILE A 270 -10.47 9.92 4.74
N ILE A 271 -10.68 11.02 5.44
CA ILE A 271 -9.77 11.52 6.47
C ILE A 271 -9.81 10.65 7.73
N LEU A 272 -11.00 10.25 8.17
CA LEU A 272 -11.16 9.52 9.42
C LEU A 272 -10.39 8.19 9.46
N PRO A 273 -10.43 7.32 8.44
CA PRO A 273 -9.59 6.13 8.39
C PRO A 273 -8.09 6.43 8.48
N GLN A 274 -7.61 7.49 7.84
CA GLN A 274 -6.19 7.85 7.86
C GLN A 274 -5.72 8.27 9.25
N ILE A 275 -6.57 8.96 10.01
CA ILE A 275 -6.29 9.28 11.42
C ILE A 275 -6.18 8.00 12.24
N VAL A 276 -7.12 7.07 12.08
CA VAL A 276 -7.08 5.77 12.78
C VAL A 276 -5.80 5.00 12.44
N VAL A 277 -5.44 4.94 11.16
CA VAL A 277 -4.21 4.29 10.70
C VAL A 277 -2.99 4.94 11.35
N ALA A 278 -2.87 6.27 11.33
CA ALA A 278 -1.73 6.99 11.92
C ALA A 278 -1.57 6.71 13.42
N LEU A 279 -2.68 6.59 14.15
CA LEU A 279 -2.67 6.34 15.59
C LEU A 279 -2.41 4.87 15.94
N LEU A 280 -3.03 3.93 15.22
CA LEU A 280 -2.99 2.51 15.56
C LEU A 280 -1.81 1.75 14.92
N ALA A 281 -1.18 2.26 13.86
CA ALA A 281 -0.15 1.52 13.15
C ALA A 281 1.04 1.06 14.04
N PRO A 282 1.60 1.88 14.93
CA PRO A 282 2.66 1.42 15.82
C PRO A 282 2.20 0.36 16.83
N TRP A 283 0.92 0.43 17.26
CA TRP A 283 0.33 -0.59 18.12
C TRP A 283 0.16 -1.91 17.38
N VAL A 284 -0.37 -1.90 16.16
CA VAL A 284 -0.52 -3.09 15.31
C VAL A 284 0.84 -3.76 15.07
N GLY A 285 1.89 -2.99 14.77
CA GLY A 285 3.24 -3.51 14.59
C GLY A 285 3.75 -4.28 15.82
N ARG A 286 3.56 -3.70 17.03
CA ARG A 286 3.94 -4.36 18.29
C ARG A 286 3.08 -5.58 18.60
N GLN A 287 1.77 -5.49 18.37
CA GLN A 287 0.88 -6.63 18.64
C GLN A 287 1.08 -7.79 17.67
N ALA A 288 1.52 -7.51 16.45
CA ALA A 288 1.90 -8.55 15.50
C ALA A 288 3.03 -9.44 16.02
N GLN A 289 3.93 -8.92 16.88
CA GLN A 289 4.96 -9.72 17.55
C GLN A 289 4.42 -10.52 18.72
N ARG A 290 3.44 -9.97 19.48
CA ARG A 290 2.95 -10.58 20.73
C ARG A 290 1.83 -11.61 20.51
N TRP A 291 0.85 -11.26 19.65
CA TRP A 291 -0.34 -12.10 19.40
C TRP A 291 -0.15 -13.05 18.23
N GLY A 292 0.89 -12.86 17.42
CA GLY A 292 1.04 -13.50 16.14
C GLY A 292 0.31 -12.74 15.01
N ARG A 293 0.41 -13.26 13.79
CA ARG A 293 -0.14 -12.58 12.58
C ARG A 293 -1.61 -12.97 12.39
N ARG A 294 -1.95 -14.24 12.59
CA ARG A 294 -3.28 -14.78 12.30
C ARG A 294 -4.42 -14.12 13.08
N PRO A 295 -4.35 -13.90 14.42
CA PRO A 295 -5.42 -13.21 15.14
C PRO A 295 -5.68 -11.79 14.63
N LEU A 296 -4.62 -11.03 14.34
CA LEU A 296 -4.76 -9.70 13.80
C LEU A 296 -5.35 -9.70 12.39
N LEU A 297 -4.93 -10.64 11.51
CA LEU A 297 -5.54 -10.81 10.19
C LEU A 297 -7.04 -11.05 10.29
N LEU A 298 -7.47 -11.90 11.21
CA LEU A 298 -8.90 -12.18 11.42
C LEU A 298 -9.67 -10.94 11.87
N ILE A 299 -9.08 -10.09 12.72
CA ILE A 299 -9.68 -8.80 13.11
C ILE A 299 -9.77 -7.88 11.89
N GLY A 300 -8.68 -7.72 11.11
CA GLY A 300 -8.65 -6.83 9.95
C GLY A 300 -9.61 -7.27 8.83
N PHE A 301 -9.63 -8.56 8.50
CA PHE A 301 -10.53 -9.12 7.49
C PHE A 301 -11.98 -9.18 7.98
N GLY A 302 -12.22 -9.40 9.28
CA GLY A 302 -13.56 -9.43 9.88
C GLY A 302 -14.20 -8.05 10.00
N ALA A 303 -13.42 -6.99 10.17
CA ALA A 303 -13.94 -5.64 10.25
C ALA A 303 -14.64 -5.19 8.95
N LEU A 304 -14.19 -5.65 7.78
CA LEU A 304 -14.76 -5.33 6.48
C LEU A 304 -16.22 -5.79 6.31
N PRO A 305 -16.55 -7.10 6.47
CA PRO A 305 -17.94 -7.53 6.33
C PRO A 305 -18.86 -6.93 7.40
N ILE A 306 -18.36 -6.71 8.62
CA ILE A 306 -19.13 -6.02 9.67
C ILE A 306 -19.48 -4.60 9.22
N ARG A 307 -18.50 -3.83 8.69
CA ARG A 307 -18.73 -2.50 8.15
C ARG A 307 -19.73 -2.52 7.00
N ALA A 308 -19.60 -3.47 6.06
CA ALA A 308 -20.52 -3.60 4.94
C ALA A 308 -21.95 -3.94 5.37
N LEU A 309 -22.11 -4.84 6.35
CA LEU A 309 -23.42 -5.13 6.95
C LEU A 309 -24.05 -3.90 7.61
N LEU A 310 -23.26 -3.14 8.36
CA LEU A 310 -23.72 -1.91 8.99
C LEU A 310 -24.08 -0.83 7.95
N PHE A 311 -23.36 -0.75 6.83
CA PHE A 311 -23.71 0.12 5.70
C PHE A 311 -25.03 -0.30 5.04
N ALA A 312 -25.31 -1.62 4.96
CA ALA A 312 -26.59 -2.10 4.43
C ALA A 312 -27.81 -1.68 5.29
N LEU A 313 -27.61 -1.42 6.59
CA LEU A 313 -28.67 -1.08 7.54
C LEU A 313 -29.02 0.41 7.58
N THR A 314 -28.16 1.28 7.06
CA THR A 314 -28.37 2.73 7.13
C THR A 314 -27.70 3.45 5.97
N ALA A 315 -28.35 4.53 5.53
CA ALA A 315 -27.79 5.50 4.60
C ALA A 315 -27.51 6.87 5.27
N ASP A 316 -27.65 6.97 6.61
CA ASP A 316 -27.35 8.22 7.32
C ASP A 316 -25.87 8.60 7.17
N PRO A 317 -25.58 9.77 6.57
CA PRO A 317 -24.21 10.18 6.27
C PRO A 317 -23.30 10.27 7.49
N LEU A 318 -23.79 10.74 8.64
CA LEU A 318 -23.00 10.88 9.86
C LEU A 318 -22.65 9.52 10.45
N PHE A 319 -23.60 8.59 10.40
CA PHE A 319 -23.37 7.22 10.84
C PHE A 319 -22.36 6.52 9.93
N LEU A 320 -22.44 6.70 8.61
CA LEU A 320 -21.48 6.17 7.63
C LEU A 320 -20.07 6.69 7.90
N VAL A 321 -19.92 7.98 8.24
CA VAL A 321 -18.62 8.54 8.66
C VAL A 321 -18.09 7.84 9.91
N GLY A 322 -18.94 7.62 10.92
CA GLY A 322 -18.53 6.89 12.14
C GLY A 322 -18.05 5.45 11.86
N LEU A 323 -18.71 4.76 10.93
CA LEU A 323 -18.36 3.40 10.53
C LEU A 323 -16.99 3.31 9.80
N GLN A 324 -16.46 4.42 9.31
CA GLN A 324 -15.11 4.47 8.74
C GLN A 324 -13.99 4.24 9.78
N LEU A 325 -14.29 4.27 11.06
CA LEU A 325 -13.36 3.77 12.08
C LEU A 325 -13.00 2.29 11.83
N LEU A 326 -13.96 1.47 11.39
CA LEU A 326 -13.73 0.07 11.02
C LEU A 326 -12.83 -0.04 9.78
N ASP A 327 -12.95 0.88 8.82
CA ASP A 327 -12.06 0.95 7.67
C ASP A 327 -10.63 1.25 8.09
N GLY A 328 -10.45 2.22 8.98
CA GLY A 328 -9.15 2.55 9.54
C GLY A 328 -8.50 1.37 10.28
N ILE A 329 -9.28 0.63 11.08
CA ILE A 329 -8.81 -0.58 11.78
C ILE A 329 -8.43 -1.68 10.77
N SER A 330 -9.31 -1.96 9.81
CA SER A 330 -9.06 -2.92 8.74
C SER A 330 -7.84 -2.52 7.91
N GLY A 331 -7.79 -1.27 7.48
CA GLY A 331 -6.72 -0.72 6.64
C GLY A 331 -5.34 -0.77 7.30
N VAL A 332 -5.24 -0.43 8.59
CA VAL A 332 -3.95 -0.48 9.30
C VAL A 332 -3.48 -1.92 9.49
N ILE A 333 -4.37 -2.82 9.87
CA ILE A 333 -4.01 -4.22 10.08
C ILE A 333 -3.59 -4.86 8.76
N VAL A 334 -4.41 -4.76 7.72
CA VAL A 334 -4.11 -5.35 6.41
C VAL A 334 -2.87 -4.70 5.81
N GLY A 335 -2.70 -3.37 5.91
CA GLY A 335 -1.53 -2.65 5.38
C GLY A 335 -0.22 -3.10 6.01
N VAL A 336 -0.14 -3.18 7.34
CA VAL A 336 1.06 -3.64 8.07
C VAL A 336 1.30 -5.12 7.83
N LEU A 337 0.25 -5.95 7.96
CA LEU A 337 0.40 -7.40 7.88
C LEU A 337 0.63 -7.90 6.46
N THR A 338 0.22 -7.19 5.41
CA THR A 338 0.51 -7.60 4.03
C THR A 338 2.02 -7.69 3.80
N VAL A 339 2.77 -6.69 4.22
CA VAL A 339 4.23 -6.69 4.07
C VAL A 339 4.87 -7.71 5.00
N LEU A 340 4.38 -7.79 6.24
CA LEU A 340 4.94 -8.68 7.27
C LEU A 340 4.72 -10.15 6.95
N VAL A 341 3.49 -10.56 6.64
CA VAL A 341 3.16 -11.95 6.26
C VAL A 341 3.92 -12.37 5.00
N THR A 342 4.04 -11.47 4.02
CA THR A 342 4.84 -11.75 2.82
C THR A 342 6.31 -11.98 3.17
N ALA A 343 6.88 -11.20 4.11
CA ALA A 343 8.24 -11.40 4.58
C ALA A 343 8.41 -12.72 5.33
N ASP A 344 7.45 -13.08 6.19
CA ASP A 344 7.47 -14.35 6.93
C ASP A 344 7.39 -15.55 5.99
N LEU A 345 6.46 -15.55 5.03
CA LEU A 345 6.24 -16.65 4.07
C LEU A 345 7.41 -16.84 3.08
N THR A 346 8.22 -15.82 2.91
CA THR A 346 9.38 -15.84 2.00
C THR A 346 10.72 -15.81 2.71
N HIS A 347 10.71 -15.90 4.05
CA HIS A 347 11.92 -15.93 4.85
C HIS A 347 12.86 -17.06 4.39
N GLY A 348 14.13 -16.75 4.19
CA GLY A 348 15.13 -17.69 3.70
C GLY A 348 15.12 -17.96 2.18
N THR A 349 14.11 -17.48 1.43
CA THR A 349 13.99 -17.75 -0.01
C THR A 349 14.73 -16.75 -0.89
N GLY A 350 15.02 -15.55 -0.40
CA GLY A 350 15.58 -14.45 -1.18
C GLY A 350 14.60 -13.88 -2.22
N ARG A 351 13.26 -14.07 -2.04
CA ARG A 351 12.20 -13.70 -2.99
C ARG A 351 11.09 -12.84 -2.37
N PHE A 352 11.42 -12.11 -1.35
CA PHE A 352 10.47 -11.24 -0.63
C PHE A 352 9.76 -10.25 -1.56
N ASN A 353 10.52 -9.56 -2.41
CA ASN A 353 9.96 -8.50 -3.25
C ASN A 353 9.12 -9.08 -4.40
N LEU A 354 9.50 -10.21 -4.97
CA LEU A 354 8.67 -10.91 -5.96
C LEU A 354 7.34 -11.36 -5.35
N ALA A 355 7.34 -11.88 -4.12
CA ALA A 355 6.10 -12.26 -3.44
C ALA A 355 5.22 -11.05 -3.13
N GLN A 356 5.80 -9.90 -2.76
CA GLN A 356 5.06 -8.64 -2.67
C GLN A 356 4.41 -8.26 -4.01
N GLY A 357 5.12 -8.46 -5.13
CA GLY A 357 4.58 -8.26 -6.47
C GLY A 357 3.38 -9.16 -6.76
N ILE A 358 3.43 -10.46 -6.41
CA ILE A 358 2.32 -11.41 -6.58
C ILE A 358 1.11 -10.99 -5.75
N VAL A 359 1.33 -10.74 -4.46
CA VAL A 359 0.28 -10.33 -3.51
C VAL A 359 -0.32 -8.98 -3.91
N GLY A 360 0.52 -8.02 -4.32
CA GLY A 360 0.09 -6.72 -4.81
C GLY A 360 -0.73 -6.80 -6.11
N THR A 361 -0.35 -7.69 -7.05
CA THR A 361 -1.13 -7.93 -8.27
C THR A 361 -2.51 -8.48 -7.94
N ALA A 362 -2.62 -9.47 -7.05
CA ALA A 362 -3.89 -10.02 -6.62
C ALA A 362 -4.77 -8.93 -5.97
N SER A 363 -4.21 -8.15 -5.06
CA SER A 363 -4.86 -7.02 -4.40
C SER A 363 -5.36 -5.97 -5.41
N GLY A 364 -4.49 -5.57 -6.35
CA GLY A 364 -4.82 -4.57 -7.37
C GLY A 364 -5.88 -5.04 -8.36
N LEU A 365 -5.85 -6.32 -8.76
CA LEU A 365 -6.92 -6.92 -9.58
C LEU A 365 -8.26 -6.93 -8.85
N GLY A 366 -8.27 -7.28 -7.56
CA GLY A 366 -9.48 -7.21 -6.73
C GLY A 366 -10.05 -5.79 -6.70
N ALA A 367 -9.21 -4.79 -6.46
CA ALA A 367 -9.62 -3.39 -6.44
C ALA A 367 -10.15 -2.89 -7.79
N ALA A 368 -9.50 -3.26 -8.89
CA ALA A 368 -9.91 -2.86 -10.24
C ALA A 368 -11.28 -3.47 -10.63
N LEU A 369 -11.52 -4.73 -10.28
CA LEU A 369 -12.79 -5.40 -10.53
C LEU A 369 -13.92 -4.93 -9.60
N SER A 370 -13.57 -4.47 -8.40
CA SER A 370 -14.49 -4.04 -7.35
C SER A 370 -15.45 -2.96 -7.85
N THR A 371 -14.90 -1.87 -8.38
CA THR A 371 -15.70 -0.71 -8.82
C THR A 371 -16.61 -1.04 -9.99
N ALA A 372 -16.15 -1.90 -10.92
CA ALA A 372 -16.98 -2.36 -12.03
C ALA A 372 -18.11 -3.27 -11.53
N LEU A 373 -17.80 -4.27 -10.70
CA LEU A 373 -18.77 -5.25 -10.21
C LEU A 373 -19.83 -4.58 -9.33
N PHE A 374 -19.40 -3.87 -8.28
CA PHE A 374 -20.36 -3.28 -7.34
C PHE A 374 -20.99 -2.00 -7.84
N GLY A 375 -20.39 -1.31 -8.82
CA GLY A 375 -21.06 -0.27 -9.59
C GLY A 375 -22.23 -0.81 -10.39
N LEU A 376 -22.09 -1.98 -11.05
CA LEU A 376 -23.19 -2.66 -11.73
C LEU A 376 -24.28 -3.14 -10.75
N VAL A 377 -23.88 -3.66 -9.59
CA VAL A 377 -24.85 -4.06 -8.55
C VAL A 377 -25.63 -2.85 -8.06
N ALA A 378 -24.94 -1.75 -7.73
CA ALA A 378 -25.60 -0.51 -7.26
C ALA A 378 -26.51 0.13 -8.31
N ALA A 379 -26.23 -0.05 -9.60
CA ALA A 379 -27.06 0.46 -10.68
C ALA A 379 -28.38 -0.35 -10.89
N ASN A 380 -28.40 -1.63 -10.48
CA ASN A 380 -29.52 -2.53 -10.73
C ASN A 380 -30.27 -2.97 -9.48
N PHE A 381 -29.71 -2.76 -8.31
CA PHE A 381 -30.27 -3.18 -7.02
C PHE A 381 -30.26 -1.99 -6.03
N ASP A 382 -30.98 -2.16 -4.93
CA ASP A 382 -31.05 -1.16 -3.88
C ASP A 382 -29.77 -1.05 -3.04
N TRP A 383 -29.72 -0.05 -2.16
CA TRP A 383 -28.63 0.20 -1.24
C TRP A 383 -28.28 -1.03 -0.39
N ALA A 384 -29.30 -1.62 0.24
CA ALA A 384 -29.11 -2.74 1.14
C ALA A 384 -28.53 -3.96 0.40
N ALA A 385 -29.11 -4.33 -0.76
CA ALA A 385 -28.62 -5.45 -1.58
C ALA A 385 -27.18 -5.23 -2.04
N THR A 386 -26.81 -4.00 -2.40
CA THR A 386 -25.44 -3.67 -2.79
C THR A 386 -24.47 -3.95 -1.65
N PHE A 387 -24.71 -3.44 -0.44
CA PHE A 387 -23.79 -3.65 0.68
C PHE A 387 -23.87 -5.06 1.28
N LEU A 388 -24.98 -5.77 1.17
CA LEU A 388 -25.08 -7.19 1.50
C LEU A 388 -24.23 -8.06 0.56
N SER A 389 -24.19 -7.72 -0.73
CA SER A 389 -23.32 -8.41 -1.68
C SER A 389 -21.83 -8.16 -1.39
N VAL A 390 -21.47 -6.93 -1.04
CA VAL A 390 -20.11 -6.58 -0.56
C VAL A 390 -19.77 -7.38 0.71
N ALA A 391 -20.69 -7.42 1.68
CA ALA A 391 -20.52 -8.16 2.92
C ALA A 391 -20.30 -9.66 2.68
N SER A 392 -21.02 -10.24 1.70
CA SER A 392 -20.87 -11.66 1.34
C SER A 392 -19.47 -11.99 0.83
N VAL A 393 -18.92 -11.14 -0.04
CA VAL A 393 -17.53 -11.28 -0.53
C VAL A 393 -16.53 -11.05 0.59
N GLY A 394 -16.77 -10.07 1.46
CA GLY A 394 -15.93 -9.82 2.64
C GLY A 394 -15.92 -10.99 3.63
N LEU A 395 -17.10 -11.62 3.86
CA LEU A 395 -17.21 -12.84 4.68
C LEU A 395 -16.46 -14.01 4.07
N LEU A 396 -16.52 -14.18 2.75
CA LEU A 396 -15.73 -15.19 2.04
C LEU A 396 -14.23 -14.97 2.23
N ALA A 397 -13.76 -13.73 2.09
CA ALA A 397 -12.37 -13.37 2.34
C ALA A 397 -11.94 -13.69 3.78
N ALA A 398 -12.74 -13.28 4.77
CA ALA A 398 -12.48 -13.59 6.19
C ALA A 398 -12.51 -15.09 6.47
N SER A 399 -13.41 -15.85 5.87
CA SER A 399 -13.50 -17.31 6.01
C SER A 399 -12.28 -18.02 5.44
N ILE A 400 -11.78 -17.59 4.27
CA ILE A 400 -10.54 -18.11 3.68
C ILE A 400 -9.35 -17.86 4.63
N MET A 401 -9.25 -16.65 5.18
CA MET A 401 -8.20 -16.35 6.15
C MET A 401 -8.31 -17.18 7.42
N TRP A 402 -9.54 -17.38 7.92
CA TRP A 402 -9.76 -18.19 9.12
C TRP A 402 -9.44 -19.66 8.92
N LEU A 403 -9.91 -20.26 7.83
CA LEU A 403 -9.82 -21.70 7.59
C LEU A 403 -8.46 -22.15 7.04
N LEU A 404 -7.88 -21.34 6.13
CA LEU A 404 -6.74 -21.78 5.32
C LEU A 404 -5.42 -21.07 5.65
N MET A 405 -5.46 -19.90 6.33
CA MET A 405 -4.23 -19.17 6.63
C MET A 405 -3.56 -19.73 7.88
N PRO A 406 -2.34 -20.26 7.80
CA PRO A 406 -1.57 -20.69 8.97
C PRO A 406 -1.06 -19.47 9.77
N GLU A 407 -0.63 -19.69 11.02
CA GLU A 407 0.18 -18.71 11.73
C GLU A 407 1.56 -18.61 11.05
N THR A 408 2.00 -17.39 10.77
CA THR A 408 3.28 -17.14 10.08
C THR A 408 4.33 -16.50 10.99
N SER A 409 3.95 -16.16 12.22
CA SER A 409 4.91 -15.64 13.20
C SER A 409 6.05 -16.65 13.38
N PRO A 410 7.31 -16.22 13.35
CA PRO A 410 8.41 -17.07 13.78
C PRO A 410 8.10 -17.55 15.19
N SER A 411 8.01 -18.87 15.39
CA SER A 411 7.86 -19.44 16.73
C SER A 411 9.00 -18.92 17.59
N THR A 412 8.69 -18.23 18.68
CA THR A 412 9.61 -18.05 19.79
C THR A 412 9.80 -19.42 20.44
N GLU A 413 10.49 -20.30 19.74
CA GLU A 413 11.07 -21.47 20.42
C GLU A 413 12.20 -20.92 21.29
N SER A 414 11.82 -20.84 22.58
CA SER A 414 12.67 -20.56 23.74
C SER A 414 13.82 -21.55 23.90
#